data_ef8dc202b85366a34610f5ffa22654f0
#
_entry.id   ef8dc202b85366a34610f5ffa22654f0
#
_cell.length_a   1.000
_cell.length_b   1.000
_cell.length_c   1.000
_cell.angle_alpha   90.00
_cell.angle_beta   90.00
_cell.angle_gamma   90.00
#
_symmetry.space_group_name_H-M   'P 1'
#
loop_
_entity.id
_entity.type
_entity.pdbx_description
1 polymer ?
#
loop_
_entity_poly.entity_id
_entity_poly.type
_entity_poly.pdbx_seq_one_letter_code
_entity_poly.pdbx_strand_id
1 'polypeptide(L)'
;GNTVPALAATCGDVTSVTSDSISGWVWEVGEFDTVLPVEVQILSDKDGEPVEILSATAEQFSQEVSDAIGDGWHAFTIPVDWDEFGDGTFFVRAYSVADDTKNQFGSTFSYKSGQSQGKPVSSASDTVSDGKSDSSNKKEPDRKEAVSDKTEDDASNKDKPYVELTGSETLLGEFTITGYCGCDTCSGGHNLTYSGTVPKANHTLSADLTLLPIGSKVWIDGIIYTVEDMGGNVNGNIVDIFYDNHEDAISHGTTTSEVYLIES
;
A
#
# COMPACT_ATOMS: atom_id res chain seq x y z
N GLY A 1 -25.78 -23.39 -14.31
CA GLY A 1 -24.59 -22.60 -14.26
C GLY A 1 -24.15 -22.42 -12.80
N ASN A 2 -23.03 -23.04 -12.41
CA ASN A 2 -22.45 -22.81 -11.10
C ASN A 2 -21.74 -21.44 -11.15
N THR A 3 -22.36 -20.44 -10.55
CA THR A 3 -21.64 -19.21 -10.22
C THR A 3 -20.69 -19.55 -9.08
N VAL A 4 -19.39 -19.55 -9.36
CA VAL A 4 -18.37 -19.55 -8.33
C VAL A 4 -18.56 -18.23 -7.57
N PRO A 5 -18.80 -18.23 -6.25
CA PRO A 5 -18.88 -16.99 -5.52
C PRO A 5 -17.55 -16.26 -5.69
N ALA A 6 -17.60 -14.99 -6.10
CA ALA A 6 -16.42 -14.16 -6.10
C ALA A 6 -15.83 -14.20 -4.68
N LEU A 7 -14.54 -14.53 -4.55
CA LEU A 7 -13.84 -14.44 -3.28
C LEU A 7 -13.99 -13.01 -2.77
N ALA A 8 -14.60 -12.86 -1.61
CA ALA A 8 -14.74 -11.55 -0.97
C ALA A 8 -13.35 -10.96 -0.75
N ALA A 9 -13.15 -9.72 -1.22
CA ALA A 9 -11.87 -9.04 -1.07
C ALA A 9 -11.65 -8.73 0.40
N THR A 10 -10.52 -9.18 0.97
CA THR A 10 -10.08 -8.80 2.31
C THR A 10 -9.03 -7.70 2.22
N CYS A 11 -9.16 -6.67 3.04
CA CYS A 11 -8.20 -5.58 3.15
C CYS A 11 -7.76 -5.42 4.58
N GLY A 12 -6.49 -5.13 4.78
CA GLY A 12 -5.91 -4.93 6.09
C GLY A 12 -4.47 -4.49 6.04
N ASP A 13 -3.94 -4.10 7.19
CA ASP A 13 -2.53 -3.74 7.36
C ASP A 13 -2.03 -4.08 8.77
N VAL A 14 -0.73 -4.31 8.87
CA VAL A 14 0.00 -4.29 10.14
C VAL A 14 0.39 -2.84 10.39
N THR A 15 -0.15 -2.25 11.44
CA THR A 15 0.03 -0.82 11.73
C THR A 15 1.19 -0.55 12.65
N SER A 16 1.52 -1.48 13.54
CA SER A 16 2.67 -1.34 14.42
C SER A 16 3.22 -2.69 14.90
N VAL A 17 4.52 -2.74 15.06
CA VAL A 17 5.26 -3.78 15.77
C VAL A 17 6.10 -3.06 16.80
N THR A 18 5.84 -3.33 18.07
CA THR A 18 6.51 -2.68 19.20
C THR A 18 7.26 -3.69 20.05
N SER A 19 7.93 -3.22 21.11
CA SER A 19 8.63 -4.07 22.08
C SER A 19 7.73 -5.06 22.82
N ASP A 20 6.42 -4.90 22.78
CA ASP A 20 5.46 -5.67 23.57
C ASP A 20 4.20 -6.11 22.81
N SER A 21 4.00 -5.64 21.58
CA SER A 21 2.79 -5.98 20.82
C SER A 21 2.95 -5.87 19.29
N ILE A 22 2.09 -6.58 18.58
CA ILE A 22 1.84 -6.46 17.16
C ILE A 22 0.38 -6.04 16.97
N SER A 23 0.16 -4.95 16.26
CA SER A 23 -1.17 -4.40 16.01
C SER A 23 -1.45 -4.22 14.54
N GLY A 24 -2.69 -4.34 14.18
CA GLY A 24 -3.17 -4.15 12.83
C GLY A 24 -4.68 -4.21 12.74
N TRP A 25 -5.18 -4.31 11.55
CA TRP A 25 -6.61 -4.45 11.27
C TRP A 25 -6.78 -5.22 9.95
N VAL A 26 -7.90 -5.88 9.81
CA VAL A 26 -8.32 -6.55 8.58
C VAL A 26 -9.83 -6.73 8.57
N TRP A 27 -10.45 -6.57 7.42
CA TRP A 27 -11.87 -6.80 7.25
C TRP A 27 -12.18 -7.38 5.87
N GLU A 28 -13.33 -7.98 5.75
CA GLU A 28 -13.93 -8.34 4.46
C GLU A 28 -14.67 -7.13 3.92
N VAL A 29 -14.23 -6.62 2.76
CA VAL A 29 -14.71 -5.35 2.22
C VAL A 29 -16.21 -5.35 2.05
N GLY A 30 -16.88 -4.39 2.69
CA GLY A 30 -18.33 -4.23 2.66
C GLY A 30 -19.10 -5.07 3.68
N GLU A 31 -18.42 -5.95 4.45
CA GLU A 31 -19.04 -6.83 5.44
C GLU A 31 -18.69 -6.37 6.87
N PHE A 32 -19.41 -5.35 7.36
CA PHE A 32 -19.13 -4.77 8.68
C PHE A 32 -19.38 -5.74 9.84
N ASP A 33 -20.32 -6.66 9.69
CA ASP A 33 -20.69 -7.61 10.75
C ASP A 33 -19.77 -8.85 10.78
N THR A 34 -18.87 -9.00 9.83
CA THR A 34 -17.96 -10.13 9.76
C THR A 34 -16.63 -9.79 10.39
N VAL A 35 -16.25 -10.50 11.44
CA VAL A 35 -14.92 -10.44 12.04
C VAL A 35 -14.06 -11.56 11.52
N LEU A 36 -12.82 -11.25 11.14
CA LEU A 36 -11.90 -12.20 10.51
C LEU A 36 -10.91 -12.76 11.55
N PRO A 37 -10.67 -14.08 11.54
CA PRO A 37 -9.51 -14.66 12.20
C PRO A 37 -8.22 -14.17 11.59
N VAL A 38 -7.22 -13.90 12.43
CA VAL A 38 -5.89 -13.42 12.04
C VAL A 38 -4.84 -14.40 12.50
N GLU A 39 -3.90 -14.71 11.63
CA GLU A 39 -2.66 -15.39 11.95
C GLU A 39 -1.50 -14.44 11.74
N VAL A 40 -0.66 -14.26 12.75
CA VAL A 40 0.58 -13.47 12.66
C VAL A 40 1.75 -14.43 12.77
N GLN A 41 2.64 -14.38 11.81
CA GLN A 41 3.86 -15.18 11.77
C GLN A 41 5.08 -14.33 12.13
N ILE A 42 5.89 -14.83 13.04
CA ILE A 42 7.20 -14.27 13.39
C ILE A 42 8.27 -15.17 12.77
N LEU A 43 9.18 -14.58 12.01
CA LEU A 43 10.23 -15.29 11.28
C LEU A 43 11.61 -14.73 11.68
N SER A 44 12.60 -15.60 11.78
CA SER A 44 14.01 -15.21 11.94
C SER A 44 14.71 -14.97 10.60
N ASP A 45 14.14 -15.48 9.51
CA ASP A 45 14.57 -15.27 8.13
C ASP A 45 13.34 -14.89 7.30
N LYS A 46 13.43 -13.81 6.54
CA LYS A 46 12.34 -13.28 5.71
C LYS A 46 11.71 -14.33 4.79
N ASP A 47 12.51 -15.25 4.27
CA ASP A 47 12.07 -16.30 3.35
C ASP A 47 12.01 -17.70 4.03
N GLY A 48 12.18 -17.74 5.35
CA GLY A 48 12.18 -18.99 6.13
C GLY A 48 10.82 -19.38 6.67
N GLU A 49 10.84 -20.46 7.47
CA GLU A 49 9.66 -20.91 8.21
C GLU A 49 9.44 -20.04 9.46
N PRO A 50 8.19 -19.87 9.90
CA PRO A 50 7.90 -19.15 11.13
C PRO A 50 8.55 -19.81 12.35
N VAL A 51 9.14 -19.00 13.21
CA VAL A 51 9.61 -19.44 14.54
C VAL A 51 8.47 -19.42 15.56
N GLU A 52 7.43 -18.60 15.29
CA GLU A 52 6.22 -18.55 16.11
C GLU A 52 5.02 -18.17 15.24
N ILE A 53 3.85 -18.71 15.61
CA ILE A 53 2.56 -18.39 15.00
C ILE A 53 1.62 -17.94 16.10
N LEU A 54 1.12 -16.70 15.98
CA LEU A 54 0.19 -16.09 16.89
C LEU A 54 -1.18 -15.98 16.22
N SER A 55 -2.24 -16.11 17.01
CA SER A 55 -3.61 -16.03 16.52
C SER A 55 -4.41 -14.98 17.26
N ALA A 56 -5.27 -14.28 16.55
CA ALA A 56 -6.24 -13.34 17.10
C ALA A 56 -7.49 -13.30 16.22
N THR A 57 -8.48 -12.53 16.66
CA THR A 57 -9.63 -12.14 15.84
C THR A 57 -9.63 -10.63 15.69
N ALA A 58 -9.85 -10.13 14.47
CA ALA A 58 -9.93 -8.71 14.19
C ALA A 58 -11.30 -8.17 14.63
N GLU A 59 -11.48 -7.99 15.94
CA GLU A 59 -12.74 -7.60 16.59
C GLU A 59 -12.57 -6.46 17.61
N GLN A 60 -11.40 -5.85 17.68
CA GLN A 60 -11.12 -4.72 18.56
C GLN A 60 -11.44 -3.40 17.86
N PHE A 61 -11.86 -2.41 18.65
CA PHE A 61 -12.16 -1.08 18.13
C PHE A 61 -10.89 -0.28 17.88
N SER A 62 -10.85 0.38 16.71
CA SER A 62 -9.85 1.40 16.35
C SER A 62 -10.55 2.61 15.76
N GLN A 63 -10.29 3.80 16.31
CA GLN A 63 -10.85 5.03 15.79
C GLN A 63 -10.31 5.35 14.39
N GLU A 64 -9.03 5.07 14.14
CA GLU A 64 -8.41 5.25 12.82
C GLU A 64 -9.11 4.40 11.75
N VAL A 65 -9.39 3.14 12.06
CA VAL A 65 -10.13 2.25 11.15
C VAL A 65 -11.57 2.73 10.96
N SER A 66 -12.24 3.15 12.04
CA SER A 66 -13.59 3.73 11.96
C SER A 66 -13.65 4.96 11.06
N ASP A 67 -12.67 5.84 11.15
CA ASP A 67 -12.58 7.03 10.34
C ASP A 67 -12.31 6.70 8.85
N ALA A 68 -11.56 5.63 8.60
CA ALA A 68 -11.16 5.22 7.26
C ALA A 68 -12.25 4.44 6.50
N ILE A 69 -12.89 3.45 7.16
CA ILE A 69 -13.83 2.52 6.50
C ILE A 69 -15.28 2.60 7.02
N GLY A 70 -15.54 3.43 8.03
CA GLY A 70 -16.88 3.62 8.59
C GLY A 70 -17.26 2.65 9.70
N ASP A 71 -16.43 1.63 9.99
CA ASP A 71 -16.58 0.71 11.11
C ASP A 71 -15.22 0.42 11.73
N GLY A 72 -15.09 0.67 13.04
CA GLY A 72 -13.83 0.54 13.75
C GLY A 72 -13.55 -0.85 14.35
N TRP A 73 -14.48 -1.78 14.29
CA TRP A 73 -14.43 -3.07 14.99
C TRP A 73 -13.74 -4.18 14.18
N HIS A 74 -12.59 -3.84 13.55
CA HIS A 74 -11.82 -4.76 12.72
C HIS A 74 -10.32 -4.76 13.04
N ALA A 75 -9.94 -4.22 14.19
CA ALA A 75 -8.57 -4.18 14.64
C ALA A 75 -8.19 -5.37 15.53
N PHE A 76 -6.89 -5.59 15.65
CA PHE A 76 -6.32 -6.57 16.59
C PHE A 76 -5.03 -6.02 17.20
N THR A 77 -4.74 -6.47 18.42
CA THR A 77 -3.47 -6.28 19.09
C THR A 77 -3.09 -7.59 19.78
N ILE A 78 -1.91 -8.09 19.48
CA ILE A 78 -1.38 -9.35 20.00
C ILE A 78 -0.16 -9.05 20.87
N PRO A 79 -0.15 -9.40 22.15
CA PRO A 79 1.04 -9.30 22.98
C PRO A 79 2.16 -10.20 22.46
N VAL A 80 3.41 -9.72 22.49
CA VAL A 80 4.60 -10.48 22.10
C VAL A 80 5.67 -10.29 23.16
N ASP A 81 6.26 -11.39 23.60
CA ASP A 81 7.47 -11.40 24.40
C ASP A 81 8.66 -11.74 23.48
N TRP A 82 9.36 -10.72 23.02
CA TRP A 82 10.50 -10.89 22.12
C TRP A 82 11.69 -11.61 22.77
N ASP A 83 11.79 -11.59 24.09
CA ASP A 83 12.87 -12.25 24.81
C ASP A 83 12.82 -13.77 24.65
N GLU A 84 11.64 -14.34 24.33
CA GLU A 84 11.49 -15.78 24.03
C GLU A 84 12.23 -16.20 22.76
N PHE A 85 12.45 -15.25 21.82
CA PHE A 85 13.10 -15.53 20.53
C PHE A 85 14.60 -15.23 20.52
N GLY A 86 15.13 -14.61 21.58
CA GLY A 86 16.53 -14.20 21.69
C GLY A 86 16.84 -12.93 20.89
N ASP A 87 18.14 -12.60 20.81
CA ASP A 87 18.62 -11.42 20.11
C ASP A 87 18.62 -11.65 18.60
N GLY A 88 18.26 -10.62 17.86
CA GLY A 88 18.29 -10.65 16.41
C GLY A 88 17.29 -9.74 15.74
N THR A 89 17.18 -9.88 14.43
CA THR A 89 16.17 -9.25 13.62
C THR A 89 15.11 -10.27 13.24
N PHE A 90 13.86 -9.92 13.48
CA PHE A 90 12.69 -10.75 13.17
C PHE A 90 11.82 -10.07 12.13
N PHE A 91 11.07 -10.88 11.38
CA PHE A 91 10.11 -10.42 10.40
C PHE A 91 8.71 -10.82 10.85
N VAL A 92 7.73 -9.95 10.60
CA VAL A 92 6.34 -10.14 10.99
C VAL A 92 5.47 -10.05 9.74
N ARG A 93 4.67 -11.09 9.50
CA ARG A 93 3.66 -11.14 8.45
C ARG A 93 2.31 -11.49 9.04
N ALA A 94 1.25 -10.90 8.52
CA ALA A 94 -0.11 -11.16 8.96
C ALA A 94 -0.97 -11.73 7.83
N TYR A 95 -1.87 -12.63 8.20
CA TYR A 95 -2.78 -13.33 7.30
C TYR A 95 -4.21 -13.29 7.85
N SER A 96 -5.18 -13.08 6.97
CA SER A 96 -6.56 -13.43 7.26
C SER A 96 -6.76 -14.92 6.97
N VAL A 97 -7.54 -15.59 7.81
CA VAL A 97 -7.80 -17.02 7.71
C VAL A 97 -9.27 -17.23 7.37
N ALA A 98 -9.54 -17.92 6.27
CA ALA A 98 -10.88 -18.32 5.86
C ALA A 98 -10.85 -19.78 5.41
N ASP A 99 -11.56 -20.64 6.12
CA ASP A 99 -11.52 -22.10 5.93
C ASP A 99 -10.06 -22.62 5.96
N ASP A 100 -9.59 -23.27 4.89
CA ASP A 100 -8.22 -23.77 4.77
C ASP A 100 -7.29 -22.79 4.04
N THR A 101 -7.73 -21.55 3.80
CA THR A 101 -7.00 -20.55 3.02
C THR A 101 -6.50 -19.42 3.91
N LYS A 102 -5.23 -19.03 3.69
CA LYS A 102 -4.61 -17.88 4.33
C LYS A 102 -4.25 -16.84 3.28
N ASN A 103 -4.69 -15.60 3.49
CA ASN A 103 -4.37 -14.48 2.62
C ASN A 103 -3.54 -13.46 3.37
N GLN A 104 -2.32 -13.23 2.93
CA GLN A 104 -1.46 -12.21 3.53
C GLN A 104 -2.07 -10.82 3.29
N PHE A 105 -2.08 -10.00 4.33
CA PHE A 105 -2.49 -8.61 4.23
C PHE A 105 -1.40 -7.69 4.79
N GLY A 106 -1.37 -6.47 4.26
CA GLY A 106 -0.45 -5.44 4.69
C GLY A 106 1.03 -5.74 4.39
N SER A 107 1.87 -4.88 4.93
CA SER A 107 3.32 -4.96 4.77
C SER A 107 3.94 -5.95 5.74
N THR A 108 5.03 -6.60 5.32
CA THR A 108 5.93 -7.29 6.24
C THR A 108 6.71 -6.26 7.04
N PHE A 109 6.82 -6.45 8.35
CA PHE A 109 7.63 -5.62 9.23
C PHE A 109 8.93 -6.32 9.59
N SER A 110 9.99 -5.55 9.81
CA SER A 110 11.19 -6.00 10.49
C SER A 110 11.25 -5.40 11.89
N TYR A 111 11.61 -6.21 12.88
CA TYR A 111 11.80 -5.80 14.26
C TYR A 111 13.14 -6.30 14.77
N LYS A 112 13.94 -5.41 15.32
CA LYS A 112 15.21 -5.77 15.94
C LYS A 112 15.04 -5.76 17.46
N SER A 113 15.49 -6.83 18.12
CA SER A 113 15.47 -6.95 19.58
C SER A 113 16.13 -5.73 20.25
N GLY A 114 15.49 -5.23 21.30
CA GLY A 114 15.92 -4.03 22.01
C GLY A 114 15.49 -2.69 21.38
N GLN A 115 14.84 -2.69 20.23
CA GLN A 115 14.22 -1.49 19.65
C GLN A 115 12.80 -1.28 20.20
N SER A 116 12.34 0.00 20.20
CA SER A 116 10.97 0.31 20.61
C SER A 116 9.93 0.01 19.53
N GLN A 117 10.32 0.09 18.25
CA GLN A 117 9.43 -0.11 17.12
C GLN A 117 10.12 -0.81 15.95
N GLY A 118 9.37 -1.67 15.27
CA GLY A 118 9.69 -2.24 13.98
C GLY A 118 9.39 -1.28 12.83
N LYS A 119 9.82 -1.65 11.63
CA LYS A 119 9.64 -0.87 10.39
C LYS A 119 9.07 -1.75 9.29
N PRO A 120 8.22 -1.21 8.41
CA PRO A 120 7.83 -1.90 7.19
C PRO A 120 9.07 -2.24 6.35
N VAL A 121 9.11 -3.45 5.81
CA VAL A 121 10.15 -3.86 4.86
C VAL A 121 9.73 -3.38 3.49
N SER A 122 10.51 -2.45 2.88
CA SER A 122 10.31 -2.08 1.49
C SER A 122 10.75 -3.25 0.58
N SER A 123 10.05 -3.48 -0.51
CA SER A 123 10.34 -4.52 -1.50
C SER A 123 11.60 -4.27 -2.37
N ALA A 124 12.46 -3.31 -1.97
CA ALA A 124 13.74 -3.06 -2.61
C ALA A 124 14.83 -3.88 -1.91
N SER A 125 15.62 -4.61 -2.69
CA SER A 125 16.75 -5.39 -2.25
C SER A 125 17.79 -4.54 -1.53
N ASP A 126 17.88 -4.67 -0.21
CA ASP A 126 18.99 -4.11 0.55
C ASP A 126 20.21 -5.02 0.43
N THR A 127 21.11 -4.65 -0.48
CA THR A 127 22.51 -5.07 -0.38
C THR A 127 23.18 -4.19 0.67
N VAL A 128 23.51 -4.79 1.79
CA VAL A 128 24.35 -4.21 2.84
C VAL A 128 25.72 -3.86 2.25
N SER A 129 26.11 -2.58 2.31
CA SER A 129 27.52 -2.21 2.31
C SER A 129 27.79 -1.27 3.47
N ASP A 130 28.52 -1.80 4.46
CA ASP A 130 29.25 -1.03 5.44
C ASP A 130 30.28 -0.14 4.75
N GLY A 131 30.38 1.12 5.17
CA GLY A 131 31.48 1.94 4.67
C GLY A 131 31.46 3.42 5.10
N LYS A 132 31.89 3.67 6.34
CA LYS A 132 32.71 4.82 6.82
C LYS A 132 32.57 6.20 6.19
N SER A 133 32.27 7.14 7.11
CA SER A 133 32.47 8.58 7.07
C SER A 133 33.78 9.07 6.43
N ASP A 134 33.76 10.16 5.70
CA ASP A 134 34.48 11.37 6.11
C ASP A 134 34.12 12.63 5.29
N SER A 135 34.34 13.74 5.92
CA SER A 135 33.89 15.08 5.76
C SER A 135 34.49 15.88 4.59
N SER A 136 33.75 16.93 4.28
CA SER A 136 34.14 18.31 4.01
C SER A 136 34.37 18.82 2.58
N ASN A 137 33.63 19.86 2.32
CA ASN A 137 34.00 21.20 1.87
C ASN A 137 33.62 21.72 0.49
N LYS A 138 32.60 22.59 0.49
CA LYS A 138 32.54 23.95 -0.10
C LYS A 138 33.18 24.24 -1.48
N LYS A 139 32.36 24.66 -2.44
CA LYS A 139 32.36 25.98 -3.10
C LYS A 139 31.43 26.05 -4.31
N GLU A 140 30.46 26.97 -4.28
CA GLU A 140 29.95 27.74 -5.42
C GLU A 140 30.96 28.82 -5.84
N PRO A 141 30.90 29.52 -7.01
CA PRO A 141 29.77 29.88 -7.85
C PRO A 141 30.10 29.95 -9.36
N ASP A 142 29.13 30.06 -10.23
CA ASP A 142 28.83 31.16 -11.15
C ASP A 142 28.15 30.75 -12.46
N ARG A 143 27.11 31.44 -12.70
CA ARG A 143 26.18 31.74 -13.76
C ARG A 143 26.78 31.86 -15.17
N LYS A 144 26.12 31.22 -16.21
CA LYS A 144 25.76 31.91 -17.46
C LYS A 144 24.66 31.18 -18.23
N GLU A 145 23.71 31.99 -18.69
CA GLU A 145 22.57 31.71 -19.56
C GLU A 145 23.00 31.29 -21.00
N ALA A 146 22.15 30.41 -21.62
CA ALA A 146 21.50 30.65 -22.93
C ALA A 146 20.70 29.41 -23.40
N VAL A 147 19.39 29.53 -23.42
CA VAL A 147 18.39 29.46 -24.51
C VAL A 147 18.32 28.18 -25.38
N SER A 148 17.13 27.55 -25.22
CA SER A 148 16.28 26.81 -26.17
C SER A 148 16.74 25.48 -26.76
N ASP A 149 16.04 24.41 -26.44
CA ASP A 149 14.97 23.86 -27.30
C ASP A 149 14.20 22.77 -26.54
N LYS A 150 12.90 22.73 -26.78
CA LYS A 150 11.93 21.86 -26.12
C LYS A 150 12.12 20.42 -26.52
N THR A 151 12.34 19.57 -25.55
CA THR A 151 11.73 18.26 -25.41
C THR A 151 11.56 18.03 -23.92
N GLU A 152 10.33 18.10 -23.45
CA GLU A 152 9.97 17.80 -22.06
C GLU A 152 10.12 16.30 -21.83
N ASP A 153 11.32 15.88 -21.41
CA ASP A 153 11.50 14.61 -20.73
C ASP A 153 11.19 14.84 -19.26
N ASP A 154 10.02 14.35 -18.85
CA ASP A 154 9.58 14.27 -17.46
C ASP A 154 10.61 13.46 -16.64
N ALA A 155 11.46 14.19 -15.89
CA ALA A 155 12.56 13.62 -15.12
C ALA A 155 12.13 12.95 -13.80
N SER A 156 10.82 12.82 -13.53
CA SER A 156 10.29 12.23 -12.29
C SER A 156 9.96 10.73 -12.39
N ASN A 157 10.26 10.07 -13.54
CA ASN A 157 9.75 8.73 -13.82
C ASN A 157 10.83 7.64 -13.98
N LYS A 158 12.03 7.78 -13.38
CA LYS A 158 13.13 6.83 -13.64
C LYS A 158 13.04 5.47 -12.95
N ASP A 159 12.11 5.26 -12.02
CA ASP A 159 11.99 4.02 -11.24
C ASP A 159 10.59 3.38 -11.25
N LYS A 160 9.71 3.79 -12.15
CA LYS A 160 8.39 3.15 -12.25
C LYS A 160 8.51 1.85 -13.05
N PRO A 161 7.97 0.72 -12.55
CA PRO A 161 7.95 -0.52 -13.31
C PRO A 161 7.01 -0.36 -14.52
N TYR A 162 7.58 -0.20 -15.70
CA TYR A 162 6.81 -0.14 -16.94
C TYR A 162 6.40 -1.54 -17.38
N VAL A 163 5.11 -1.74 -17.57
CA VAL A 163 4.51 -2.99 -18.06
C VAL A 163 3.92 -2.75 -19.43
N GLU A 164 4.29 -3.58 -20.41
CA GLU A 164 3.68 -3.53 -21.74
C GLU A 164 2.32 -4.24 -21.74
N LEU A 165 1.39 -3.73 -22.55
CA LEU A 165 0.11 -4.40 -22.80
C LEU A 165 0.35 -5.74 -23.53
N THR A 166 -0.33 -6.79 -23.07
CA THR A 166 -0.22 -8.15 -23.66
C THR A 166 -1.22 -8.39 -24.79
N GLY A 167 -2.23 -7.53 -24.89
CA GLY A 167 -3.36 -7.68 -25.81
C GLY A 167 -4.53 -8.46 -25.26
N SER A 168 -4.43 -8.95 -24.01
CA SER A 168 -5.53 -9.62 -23.30
C SER A 168 -6.35 -8.66 -22.43
N GLU A 169 -5.87 -7.43 -22.25
CA GLU A 169 -6.54 -6.40 -21.48
C GLU A 169 -7.75 -5.83 -22.24
N THR A 170 -8.76 -5.41 -21.50
CA THR A 170 -9.95 -4.78 -22.08
C THR A 170 -9.86 -3.27 -22.01
N LEU A 171 -9.89 -2.58 -23.16
CA LEU A 171 -9.96 -1.12 -23.19
C LEU A 171 -11.29 -0.63 -22.62
N LEU A 172 -11.22 0.15 -21.53
CA LEU A 172 -12.40 0.79 -20.93
C LEU A 172 -12.74 2.13 -21.57
N GLY A 173 -11.77 2.76 -22.21
CA GLY A 173 -11.89 4.06 -22.88
C GLY A 173 -10.92 5.09 -22.31
N GLU A 174 -11.17 6.34 -22.67
CA GLU A 174 -10.40 7.48 -22.19
C GLU A 174 -10.92 7.97 -20.84
N PHE A 175 -10.02 8.16 -19.89
CA PHE A 175 -10.32 8.66 -18.54
C PHE A 175 -9.55 9.96 -18.28
N THR A 176 -10.13 10.82 -17.46
CA THR A 176 -9.40 11.93 -16.84
C THR A 176 -8.62 11.39 -15.66
N ILE A 177 -7.31 11.65 -15.64
CA ILE A 177 -6.38 11.21 -14.63
C ILE A 177 -5.94 12.40 -13.78
N THR A 178 -6.13 12.31 -12.49
CA THR A 178 -5.66 13.28 -11.50
C THR A 178 -4.71 12.62 -10.52
N GLY A 179 -4.08 13.40 -9.64
CA GLY A 179 -3.15 12.91 -8.62
C GLY A 179 -3.52 13.41 -7.23
N TYR A 180 -3.39 12.56 -6.22
CA TYR A 180 -3.57 12.91 -4.81
C TYR A 180 -2.48 12.31 -3.93
N CYS A 181 -2.36 12.80 -2.69
CA CYS A 181 -1.45 12.28 -1.68
C CYS A 181 -2.15 12.22 -0.31
N GLY A 182 -1.51 11.61 0.66
CA GLY A 182 -2.04 11.46 2.02
C GLY A 182 -1.95 12.71 2.90
N CYS A 183 -1.64 13.90 2.36
CA CYS A 183 -1.54 15.12 3.14
C CYS A 183 -2.93 15.69 3.50
N ASP A 184 -2.97 16.59 4.49
CA ASP A 184 -4.21 17.24 4.95
C ASP A 184 -4.98 17.94 3.82
N THR A 185 -4.27 18.52 2.86
CA THR A 185 -4.87 19.26 1.74
C THR A 185 -5.56 18.33 0.73
N CYS A 186 -4.94 17.19 0.40
CA CYS A 186 -5.48 16.25 -0.60
C CYS A 186 -6.48 15.26 -0.01
N SER A 187 -6.23 14.76 1.19
CA SER A 187 -6.96 13.64 1.80
C SER A 187 -7.55 13.96 3.17
N GLY A 188 -7.47 15.22 3.62
CA GLY A 188 -7.92 15.60 4.96
C GLY A 188 -7.15 14.90 6.10
N GLY A 189 -5.90 14.48 5.82
CA GLY A 189 -5.06 13.76 6.79
C GLY A 189 -5.43 12.29 6.97
N HIS A 190 -6.28 11.72 6.12
CA HIS A 190 -6.60 10.31 6.16
C HIS A 190 -5.41 9.48 5.68
N ASN A 191 -4.96 8.54 6.51
CA ASN A 191 -3.81 7.67 6.22
C ASN A 191 -4.19 6.36 5.54
N LEU A 192 -5.48 6.04 5.47
CA LEU A 192 -6.00 4.81 4.89
C LEU A 192 -6.91 5.12 3.71
N THR A 193 -6.92 4.22 2.72
CA THR A 193 -7.87 4.25 1.61
C THR A 193 -9.28 3.84 2.07
N TYR A 194 -10.26 4.02 1.21
CA TYR A 194 -11.64 3.55 1.47
C TYR A 194 -11.70 2.04 1.75
N SER A 195 -10.89 1.23 1.06
CA SER A 195 -10.78 -0.21 1.30
C SER A 195 -9.99 -0.53 2.57
N GLY A 196 -9.42 0.50 3.21
CA GLY A 196 -8.69 0.38 4.44
C GLY A 196 -7.22 0.00 4.31
N THR A 197 -6.66 0.05 3.11
CA THR A 197 -5.22 -0.16 2.88
C THR A 197 -4.43 1.13 3.11
N VAL A 198 -3.15 0.99 3.43
CA VAL A 198 -2.21 2.12 3.36
C VAL A 198 -1.90 2.38 1.88
N PRO A 199 -2.20 3.59 1.37
CA PRO A 199 -1.99 3.88 -0.04
C PRO A 199 -0.50 3.87 -0.40
N LYS A 200 -0.18 3.41 -1.60
CA LYS A 200 1.18 3.29 -2.12
C LYS A 200 1.29 3.92 -3.50
N ALA A 201 2.36 4.67 -3.74
CA ALA A 201 2.68 5.17 -5.07
C ALA A 201 2.89 4.02 -6.06
N ASN A 202 2.56 4.25 -7.33
CA ASN A 202 2.61 3.26 -8.40
C ASN A 202 1.76 2.00 -8.16
N HIS A 203 0.77 2.08 -7.30
CA HIS A 203 -0.10 0.96 -6.92
C HIS A 203 -1.55 1.39 -6.67
N THR A 204 -1.77 2.37 -5.81
CA THR A 204 -3.11 2.74 -5.34
C THR A 204 -3.80 3.70 -6.30
N LEU A 205 -5.03 3.37 -6.64
CA LEU A 205 -5.93 4.16 -7.47
C LEU A 205 -7.25 4.40 -6.74
N SER A 206 -7.74 5.63 -6.84
CA SER A 206 -9.10 5.99 -6.48
C SER A 206 -9.98 6.01 -7.75
N ALA A 207 -11.14 5.41 -7.69
CA ALA A 207 -12.05 5.27 -8.83
C ALA A 207 -13.52 5.33 -8.41
N ASP A 208 -14.40 5.44 -9.40
CA ASP A 208 -15.83 5.22 -9.22
C ASP A 208 -16.07 3.72 -9.03
N LEU A 209 -16.42 3.31 -7.81
CA LEU A 209 -16.59 1.90 -7.46
C LEU A 209 -17.76 1.22 -8.15
N THR A 210 -18.67 1.97 -8.76
CA THR A 210 -19.75 1.42 -9.59
C THR A 210 -19.23 0.94 -10.95
N LEU A 211 -18.13 1.52 -11.43
CA LEU A 211 -17.46 1.14 -12.68
C LEU A 211 -16.28 0.19 -12.44
N LEU A 212 -15.48 0.50 -11.45
CA LEU A 212 -14.27 -0.22 -11.08
C LEU A 212 -14.32 -0.59 -9.60
N PRO A 213 -14.88 -1.74 -9.25
CA PRO A 213 -14.95 -2.19 -7.85
C PRO A 213 -13.57 -2.29 -7.20
N ILE A 214 -13.54 -2.20 -5.88
CA ILE A 214 -12.32 -2.43 -5.08
C ILE A 214 -11.67 -3.76 -5.48
N GLY A 215 -10.35 -3.74 -5.65
CA GLY A 215 -9.55 -4.87 -6.11
C GLY A 215 -9.40 -4.98 -7.64
N SER A 216 -10.15 -4.18 -8.42
CA SER A 216 -9.94 -4.11 -9.86
C SER A 216 -8.52 -3.67 -10.17
N LYS A 217 -7.90 -4.30 -11.17
CA LYS A 217 -6.58 -3.91 -11.67
C LYS A 217 -6.73 -3.27 -13.03
N VAL A 218 -6.12 -2.11 -13.18
CA VAL A 218 -6.11 -1.37 -14.44
C VAL A 218 -4.71 -0.97 -14.84
N TRP A 219 -4.46 -0.96 -16.13
CA TRP A 219 -3.23 -0.46 -16.72
C TRP A 219 -3.46 0.99 -17.20
N ILE A 220 -2.59 1.88 -16.78
CA ILE A 220 -2.59 3.29 -17.20
C ILE A 220 -1.15 3.72 -17.45
N ASP A 221 -0.82 4.11 -18.68
CA ASP A 221 0.50 4.63 -19.06
C ASP A 221 1.70 3.77 -18.60
N GLY A 222 1.57 2.46 -18.72
CA GLY A 222 2.65 1.52 -18.40
C GLY A 222 2.66 1.01 -16.96
N ILE A 223 1.73 1.45 -16.11
CA ILE A 223 1.66 1.05 -14.70
C ILE A 223 0.35 0.33 -14.42
N ILE A 224 0.45 -0.76 -13.68
CA ILE A 224 -0.72 -1.50 -13.17
C ILE A 224 -1.08 -0.94 -11.80
N TYR A 225 -2.28 -0.35 -11.70
CA TYR A 225 -2.86 0.14 -10.46
C TYR A 225 -3.93 -0.81 -9.95
N THR A 226 -4.08 -0.85 -8.64
CA THR A 226 -5.19 -1.54 -7.96
C THR A 226 -6.15 -0.51 -7.40
N VAL A 227 -7.43 -0.67 -7.66
CA VAL A 227 -8.48 0.18 -7.09
C VAL A 227 -8.63 -0.16 -5.62
N GLU A 228 -8.24 0.77 -4.77
CA GLU A 228 -8.28 0.62 -3.31
C GLU A 228 -9.05 1.77 -2.64
N ASP A 229 -9.33 2.83 -3.39
CA ASP A 229 -9.89 4.05 -2.84
C ASP A 229 -11.06 4.59 -3.67
N MET A 230 -11.81 5.50 -3.08
CA MET A 230 -12.82 6.31 -3.73
C MET A 230 -12.71 7.77 -3.27
N GLY A 231 -13.17 8.69 -4.09
CA GLY A 231 -13.22 10.11 -3.73
C GLY A 231 -14.55 10.74 -4.14
N GLY A 232 -14.96 11.80 -3.43
CA GLY A 232 -16.22 12.50 -3.68
C GLY A 232 -16.35 13.10 -5.08
N ASN A 233 -15.21 13.42 -5.71
CA ASN A 233 -15.13 13.98 -7.05
C ASN A 233 -14.64 12.97 -8.10
N VAL A 234 -14.43 11.72 -7.72
CA VAL A 234 -13.94 10.65 -8.59
C VAL A 234 -15.12 9.81 -9.04
N ASN A 235 -15.78 10.24 -10.10
CA ASN A 235 -17.01 9.62 -10.63
C ASN A 235 -16.90 9.42 -12.14
N GLY A 236 -17.48 8.33 -12.62
CA GLY A 236 -17.47 7.99 -14.04
C GLY A 236 -16.04 7.73 -14.54
N ASN A 237 -15.72 8.30 -15.70
CA ASN A 237 -14.40 8.16 -16.33
C ASN A 237 -13.36 9.14 -15.75
N ILE A 238 -13.30 9.23 -14.44
CA ILE A 238 -12.28 9.96 -13.68
C ILE A 238 -11.63 8.99 -12.71
N VAL A 239 -10.31 8.99 -12.67
CA VAL A 239 -9.52 8.24 -11.69
C VAL A 239 -8.44 9.15 -11.09
N ASP A 240 -8.04 8.83 -9.87
CA ASP A 240 -7.10 9.64 -9.09
C ASP A 240 -5.95 8.74 -8.61
N ILE A 241 -4.72 9.05 -9.05
CA ILE A 241 -3.53 8.25 -8.75
C ILE A 241 -2.90 8.75 -7.45
N PHE A 242 -2.57 7.83 -6.56
CA PHE A 242 -1.86 8.15 -5.34
C PHE A 242 -0.37 8.41 -5.59
N TYR A 243 0.12 9.49 -4.99
CA TYR A 243 1.53 9.87 -4.92
C TYR A 243 2.00 9.96 -3.47
N ASP A 244 3.26 9.62 -3.21
CA ASP A 244 3.84 9.64 -1.86
C ASP A 244 3.96 11.05 -1.27
N ASN A 245 4.02 12.08 -2.12
CA ASN A 245 4.15 13.47 -1.69
C ASN A 245 3.26 14.42 -2.50
N HIS A 246 3.02 15.58 -1.91
CA HIS A 246 2.14 16.61 -2.47
C HIS A 246 2.67 17.24 -3.76
N GLU A 247 3.97 17.42 -3.84
CA GLU A 247 4.62 18.05 -5.01
C GLU A 247 4.43 17.19 -6.26
N ASP A 248 4.62 15.88 -6.17
CA ASP A 248 4.43 14.95 -7.28
C ASP A 248 2.94 14.86 -7.68
N ALA A 249 2.04 14.86 -6.71
CA ALA A 249 0.60 14.88 -6.98
C ALA A 249 0.17 16.14 -7.75
N ILE A 250 0.67 17.32 -7.36
CA ILE A 250 0.40 18.58 -8.06
C ILE A 250 1.09 18.61 -9.44
N SER A 251 2.32 18.13 -9.53
CA SER A 251 3.08 18.11 -10.78
C SER A 251 2.42 17.22 -11.85
N HIS A 252 1.72 16.16 -11.43
CA HIS A 252 0.93 15.35 -12.35
C HIS A 252 -0.16 16.21 -13.03
N GLY A 253 -0.82 17.08 -12.28
CA GLY A 253 -1.93 17.90 -12.78
C GLY A 253 -3.11 17.03 -13.21
N THR A 254 -3.80 17.48 -14.27
CA THR A 254 -4.92 16.76 -14.89
C THR A 254 -4.53 16.35 -16.29
N THR A 255 -4.55 15.08 -16.58
CA THR A 255 -4.22 14.49 -17.87
C THR A 255 -5.36 13.59 -18.37
N THR A 256 -5.26 13.12 -19.60
CA THR A 256 -6.21 12.18 -20.20
C THR A 256 -5.42 11.00 -20.73
N SER A 257 -5.86 9.78 -20.40
CA SER A 257 -5.23 8.55 -20.85
C SER A 257 -6.23 7.43 -21.06
N GLU A 258 -5.87 6.48 -21.92
CA GLU A 258 -6.61 5.23 -22.05
C GLU A 258 -6.40 4.34 -20.84
N VAL A 259 -7.49 3.78 -20.34
CA VAL A 259 -7.49 2.85 -19.20
C VAL A 259 -7.88 1.48 -19.68
N TYR A 260 -7.07 0.49 -19.35
CA TYR A 260 -7.30 -0.92 -19.69
C TYR A 260 -7.55 -1.74 -18.43
N LEU A 261 -8.64 -2.50 -18.43
CA LEU A 261 -8.94 -3.46 -17.37
C LEU A 261 -8.08 -4.72 -17.57
N ILE A 262 -7.41 -5.16 -16.52
CA ILE A 262 -6.70 -6.43 -16.48
C ILE A 262 -7.65 -7.47 -15.94
N GLU A 263 -7.99 -8.44 -16.77
CA GLU A 263 -8.79 -9.59 -16.37
C GLU A 263 -7.91 -10.58 -15.60
N SER A 264 -8.41 -11.03 -14.44
CA SER A 264 -7.75 -12.00 -13.57
C SER A 264 -8.03 -13.44 -14.00
#